data_221e775fffb36379c94a46472fda9886
#
_entry.id   221e775fffb36379c94a46472fda9886
#
_cell.length_a   1.000
_cell.length_b   1.000
_cell.length_c   1.000
_cell.angle_alpha   90.00
_cell.angle_beta   90.00
_cell.angle_gamma   90.00
#
_symmetry.space_group_name_H-M   'P 1'
#
loop_
_entity.id
_entity.type
_entity.pdbx_description
1 polymer ?
#
loop_
_entity_poly.entity_id
_entity_poly.type
_entity_poly.pdbx_seq_one_letter_code
_entity_poly.pdbx_strand_id
1 'polypeptide(L)'
;QNSYFEIRLSGVTGQNPSAGDNFSYVGSIGFTYKWVPMGREKYRTFDWKTELFYSHRKDNAGVIRSKGFYSSLQNKLGARLWIGARIGYSELPYDRAQHEWDYTVNLDFWQSEFVFTRIQYQYNSRNIESTDPALPGLLPDDHSLIVQVCWAMGPHKHEAY
;
A
#
# COMPACT_ATOMS: atom_id res chain seq x y z
N GLN A 1 -15.33 -23.22 -7.39
CA GLN A 1 -14.22 -22.25 -7.48
C GLN A 1 -14.85 -20.88 -7.53
N ASN A 2 -14.69 -20.09 -6.48
CA ASN A 2 -15.20 -18.73 -6.43
C ASN A 2 -14.02 -17.78 -6.65
N SER A 3 -14.05 -17.06 -7.77
CA SER A 3 -13.16 -15.97 -8.05
C SER A 3 -13.98 -14.69 -8.12
N TYR A 4 -13.42 -13.63 -7.61
CA TYR A 4 -14.06 -12.33 -7.63
C TYR A 4 -13.07 -11.29 -8.12
N PHE A 5 -13.57 -10.39 -8.95
CA PHE A 5 -12.82 -9.26 -9.48
C PHE A 5 -13.50 -7.97 -9.06
N GLU A 6 -12.72 -6.99 -8.69
CA GLU A 6 -13.20 -5.66 -8.36
C GLU A 6 -12.31 -4.62 -9.02
N ILE A 7 -12.94 -3.62 -9.62
CA ILE A 7 -12.26 -2.42 -10.11
C ILE A 7 -12.80 -1.25 -9.29
N ARG A 8 -11.87 -0.46 -8.75
CA ARG A 8 -12.19 0.75 -7.98
C ARG A 8 -11.63 1.97 -8.68
N LEU A 9 -12.42 3.03 -8.68
CA LEU A 9 -11.98 4.35 -9.11
C LEU A 9 -12.18 5.30 -7.95
N SER A 10 -11.18 6.10 -7.65
CA SER A 10 -11.28 7.12 -6.62
C SER A 10 -10.59 8.40 -7.06
N GLY A 11 -11.01 9.50 -6.46
CA GLY A 11 -10.43 10.80 -6.75
C GLY A 11 -10.72 11.77 -5.64
N VAL A 12 -9.76 12.66 -5.40
CA VAL A 12 -9.88 13.77 -4.47
C VAL A 12 -9.32 15.03 -5.13
N THR A 13 -9.97 16.15 -4.89
CA THR A 13 -9.52 17.46 -5.36
C THR A 13 -9.62 18.47 -4.24
N GLY A 14 -8.73 19.44 -4.23
CA GLY A 14 -8.71 20.49 -3.24
C GLY A 14 -7.87 21.67 -3.66
N GLN A 15 -8.10 22.81 -3.01
CA GLN A 15 -7.27 23.99 -3.19
C GLN A 15 -5.88 23.76 -2.55
N ASN A 16 -4.85 24.21 -3.26
CA ASN A 16 -3.50 24.20 -2.76
C ASN A 16 -3.29 25.48 -1.92
N PRO A 17 -2.56 25.43 -0.77
CA PRO A 17 -2.25 26.60 0.05
C PRO A 17 -1.34 27.64 -0.63
N SER A 18 -0.79 27.33 -1.81
CA SER A 18 -0.09 28.32 -2.63
C SER A 18 -1.04 29.46 -3.04
N ALA A 19 -0.60 30.70 -3.01
CA ALA A 19 -1.43 31.85 -3.33
C ALA A 19 -2.06 31.75 -4.74
N GLY A 20 -3.37 32.01 -4.84
CA GLY A 20 -4.16 31.95 -6.07
C GLY A 20 -5.12 30.79 -6.16
N ASP A 21 -5.88 30.71 -7.28
CA ASP A 21 -6.84 29.63 -7.57
C ASP A 21 -6.13 28.37 -8.08
N ASN A 22 -5.22 27.84 -7.26
CA ASN A 22 -4.45 26.66 -7.60
C ASN A 22 -5.11 25.41 -7.01
N PHE A 23 -5.50 24.49 -7.88
CA PHE A 23 -6.09 23.23 -7.51
C PHE A 23 -5.10 22.07 -7.66
N SER A 24 -5.22 21.13 -6.75
CA SER A 24 -4.55 19.82 -6.84
C SER A 24 -5.60 18.74 -6.90
N TYR A 25 -5.34 17.70 -7.66
CA TYR A 25 -6.16 16.49 -7.66
C TYR A 25 -5.30 15.23 -7.68
N VAL A 26 -5.82 14.21 -7.04
CA VAL A 26 -5.25 12.86 -7.05
C VAL A 26 -6.35 11.90 -7.49
N GLY A 27 -6.06 11.08 -8.48
CA GLY A 27 -6.95 10.03 -8.92
C GLY A 27 -6.26 8.66 -8.78
N SER A 28 -7.06 7.64 -8.56
CA SER A 28 -6.55 6.27 -8.59
C SER A 28 -7.48 5.30 -9.30
N ILE A 29 -6.87 4.24 -9.83
CA ILE A 29 -7.55 3.06 -10.33
C ILE A 29 -6.98 1.83 -9.62
N GLY A 30 -7.86 1.10 -8.94
CA GLY A 30 -7.53 -0.11 -8.20
C GLY A 30 -8.14 -1.34 -8.85
N PHE A 31 -7.42 -2.45 -8.76
CA PHE A 31 -7.82 -3.76 -9.21
C PHE A 31 -7.61 -4.76 -8.07
N THR A 32 -8.63 -5.60 -7.81
CA THR A 32 -8.53 -6.70 -6.84
C THR A 32 -8.96 -7.99 -7.51
N TYR A 33 -8.17 -9.02 -7.35
CA TYR A 33 -8.52 -10.39 -7.68
C TYR A 33 -8.41 -11.25 -6.44
N LYS A 34 -9.50 -11.93 -6.08
CA LYS A 34 -9.52 -12.89 -4.96
C LYS A 34 -9.98 -14.25 -5.48
N TRP A 35 -9.22 -15.27 -5.14
CA TRP A 35 -9.54 -16.66 -5.45
C TRP A 35 -9.72 -17.45 -4.15
N VAL A 36 -10.88 -18.11 -4.06
CA VAL A 36 -11.28 -18.91 -2.90
C VAL A 36 -11.75 -20.27 -3.40
N PRO A 37 -11.02 -21.36 -3.19
CA PRO A 37 -11.43 -22.68 -3.64
C PRO A 37 -12.56 -23.21 -2.77
N MET A 38 -13.66 -23.69 -3.40
CA MET A 38 -14.82 -24.27 -2.70
C MET A 38 -14.39 -25.42 -1.80
N GLY A 39 -14.88 -25.41 -0.57
CA GLY A 39 -14.59 -26.42 0.46
C GLY A 39 -13.17 -26.40 1.04
N ARG A 40 -12.32 -25.47 0.60
CA ARG A 40 -10.95 -25.28 1.12
C ARG A 40 -10.65 -23.84 1.51
N GLU A 41 -11.64 -23.00 1.62
CA GLU A 41 -11.55 -21.59 1.97
C GLU A 41 -10.78 -21.36 3.26
N LYS A 42 -10.95 -22.28 4.21
CA LYS A 42 -10.23 -22.26 5.50
C LYS A 42 -8.72 -22.40 5.34
N TYR A 43 -8.25 -23.08 4.30
CA TYR A 43 -6.83 -23.46 4.16
C TYR A 43 -6.12 -22.79 3.01
N ARG A 44 -6.86 -22.29 2.03
CA ARG A 44 -6.29 -21.69 0.82
C ARG A 44 -7.14 -20.53 0.35
N THR A 45 -6.51 -19.39 0.23
CA THR A 45 -7.09 -18.18 -0.38
C THR A 45 -5.94 -17.42 -0.99
N PHE A 46 -6.15 -16.87 -2.17
CA PHE A 46 -5.22 -15.98 -2.83
C PHE A 46 -5.89 -14.62 -3.03
N ASP A 47 -5.20 -13.56 -2.67
CA ASP A 47 -5.66 -12.18 -2.82
C ASP A 47 -4.55 -11.38 -3.51
N TRP A 48 -4.89 -10.73 -4.61
CA TRP A 48 -4.01 -9.83 -5.34
C TRP A 48 -4.67 -8.48 -5.49
N LYS A 49 -3.98 -7.44 -5.06
CA LYS A 49 -4.43 -6.04 -5.14
C LYS A 49 -3.36 -5.21 -5.81
N THR A 50 -3.78 -4.40 -6.76
CA THR A 50 -2.92 -3.42 -7.42
C THR A 50 -3.67 -2.11 -7.53
N GLU A 51 -2.98 -1.01 -7.28
CA GLU A 51 -3.55 0.32 -7.44
C GLU A 51 -2.53 1.27 -8.06
N LEU A 52 -2.99 2.03 -9.04
CA LEU A 52 -2.23 3.04 -9.74
C LEU A 52 -2.75 4.41 -9.31
N PHE A 53 -1.83 5.32 -9.00
CA PHE A 53 -2.11 6.68 -8.59
C PHE A 53 -1.58 7.67 -9.60
N TYR A 54 -2.33 8.74 -9.78
CA TYR A 54 -1.90 9.89 -10.54
C TYR A 54 -2.23 11.16 -9.77
N SER A 55 -1.22 12.01 -9.59
CA SER A 55 -1.35 13.30 -8.93
C SER A 55 -1.06 14.44 -9.91
N HIS A 56 -1.88 15.46 -9.83
CA HIS A 56 -1.66 16.72 -10.53
C HIS A 56 -1.74 17.84 -9.52
N ARG A 57 -0.65 18.56 -9.37
CA ARG A 57 -0.53 19.72 -8.50
C ARG A 57 -0.17 20.94 -9.33
N LYS A 58 -0.94 22.00 -9.18
CA LYS A 58 -0.61 23.30 -9.73
C LYS A 58 -0.20 24.22 -8.60
N ASP A 59 0.95 24.87 -8.73
CA ASP A 59 1.42 25.91 -7.83
C ASP A 59 1.88 27.14 -8.64
N ASN A 60 2.41 28.14 -7.96
CA ASN A 60 2.89 29.37 -8.60
C ASN A 60 4.10 29.16 -9.51
N ALA A 61 4.85 28.08 -9.32
CA ALA A 61 6.01 27.72 -10.13
C ALA A 61 5.63 26.87 -11.38
N GLY A 62 4.41 26.34 -11.43
CA GLY A 62 3.94 25.56 -12.57
C GLY A 62 3.08 24.35 -12.21
N VAL A 63 3.09 23.36 -13.08
CA VAL A 63 2.33 22.11 -12.92
C VAL A 63 3.29 20.96 -12.69
N ILE A 64 3.11 20.25 -11.56
CA ILE A 64 3.82 19.03 -11.24
C ILE A 64 2.83 17.85 -11.35
N ARG A 65 3.27 16.80 -12.02
CA ARG A 65 2.49 15.57 -12.20
C ARG A 65 3.32 14.43 -11.66
N SER A 66 2.78 13.68 -10.71
CA SER A 66 3.47 12.54 -10.08
C SER A 66 2.64 11.28 -10.23
N LYS A 67 3.32 10.14 -10.24
CA LYS A 67 2.72 8.83 -10.38
C LYS A 67 3.15 7.96 -9.22
N GLY A 68 2.32 6.99 -8.91
CA GLY A 68 2.64 5.95 -7.95
C GLY A 68 1.86 4.69 -8.26
N PHE A 69 2.32 3.58 -7.76
CA PHE A 69 1.56 2.35 -7.77
C PHE A 69 1.99 1.46 -6.60
N TYR A 70 1.12 0.56 -6.22
CA TYR A 70 1.51 -0.62 -5.46
C TYR A 70 0.85 -1.88 -6.03
N SER A 71 1.50 -3.01 -5.80
CA SER A 71 0.94 -4.33 -6.03
C SER A 71 1.23 -5.22 -4.84
N SER A 72 0.22 -5.88 -4.31
CA SER A 72 0.33 -6.75 -3.15
C SER A 72 -0.31 -8.11 -3.43
N LEU A 73 0.36 -9.13 -2.96
CA LEU A 73 -0.09 -10.53 -3.03
C LEU A 73 -0.19 -11.07 -1.61
N GLN A 74 -1.27 -11.76 -1.30
CA GLN A 74 -1.43 -12.50 -0.06
C GLN A 74 -1.91 -13.92 -0.36
N ASN A 75 -1.32 -14.90 0.29
CA ASN A 75 -1.69 -16.29 0.15
C ASN A 75 -1.87 -16.95 1.51
N LYS A 76 -3.00 -17.62 1.68
CA LYS A 76 -3.30 -18.43 2.87
C LYS A 76 -2.64 -19.79 2.72
N LEU A 77 -1.71 -20.12 3.62
CA LEU A 77 -0.95 -21.36 3.62
C LEU A 77 -1.59 -22.45 4.51
N GLY A 78 -2.56 -22.08 5.32
CA GLY A 78 -3.23 -22.98 6.26
C GLY A 78 -4.37 -22.28 6.98
N ALA A 79 -4.95 -22.92 7.98
CA ALA A 79 -6.10 -22.36 8.69
C ALA A 79 -5.80 -21.00 9.37
N ARG A 80 -4.54 -20.75 9.75
CA ARG A 80 -4.15 -19.60 10.57
C ARG A 80 -2.97 -18.80 10.00
N LEU A 81 -2.34 -19.30 8.95
CA LEU A 81 -1.09 -18.73 8.45
C LEU A 81 -1.30 -18.10 7.07
N TRP A 82 -0.85 -16.85 6.93
CA TRP A 82 -0.80 -16.12 5.68
C TRP A 82 0.61 -15.61 5.40
N ILE A 83 0.98 -15.61 4.16
CA ILE A 83 2.20 -14.96 3.67
C ILE A 83 1.80 -13.89 2.67
N GLY A 84 2.46 -12.75 2.73
CA GLY A 84 2.23 -11.65 1.82
C GLY A 84 3.52 -11.03 1.31
N ALA A 85 3.41 -10.41 0.15
CA ALA A 85 4.45 -9.57 -0.42
C ALA A 85 3.82 -8.34 -1.07
N ARG A 86 4.51 -7.21 -1.02
CA ARG A 86 4.11 -5.97 -1.68
C ARG A 86 5.33 -5.31 -2.34
N ILE A 87 5.10 -4.72 -3.49
CA ILE A 87 6.00 -3.78 -4.14
C ILE A 87 5.25 -2.48 -4.36
N GLY A 88 5.88 -1.36 -4.09
CA GLY A 88 5.37 -0.04 -4.33
C GLY A 88 6.40 0.87 -4.97
N TYR A 89 5.90 1.88 -5.68
CA TYR A 89 6.67 2.96 -6.27
C TYR A 89 5.89 4.26 -6.10
N SER A 90 6.57 5.31 -5.71
CA SER A 90 5.99 6.64 -5.57
C SER A 90 6.97 7.73 -5.97
N GLU A 91 6.55 8.60 -6.89
CA GLU A 91 7.21 9.87 -7.15
C GLU A 91 6.74 10.92 -6.12
N LEU A 92 7.62 11.82 -5.71
CA LEU A 92 7.23 12.88 -4.79
C LEU A 92 6.26 13.86 -5.46
N PRO A 93 5.24 14.35 -4.74
CA PRO A 93 4.22 15.22 -5.31
C PRO A 93 4.70 16.63 -5.63
N TYR A 94 5.94 16.98 -5.29
CA TYR A 94 6.57 18.26 -5.55
C TYR A 94 7.83 18.15 -6.42
N ASP A 95 8.37 16.96 -6.62
CA ASP A 95 9.52 16.72 -7.50
C ASP A 95 9.48 15.30 -8.10
N ARG A 96 9.26 15.21 -9.41
CA ARG A 96 9.22 13.96 -10.16
C ARG A 96 10.56 13.22 -10.24
N ALA A 97 11.68 13.95 -10.10
CA ALA A 97 12.99 13.33 -10.15
C ALA A 97 13.27 12.50 -8.91
N GLN A 98 12.60 12.84 -7.83
CA GLN A 98 12.70 12.13 -6.56
C GLN A 98 11.61 11.08 -6.43
N HIS A 99 12.01 9.87 -6.08
CA HIS A 99 11.10 8.72 -5.98
C HIS A 99 11.57 7.71 -4.94
N GLU A 100 10.64 6.86 -4.53
CA GLU A 100 10.89 5.78 -3.58
C GLU A 100 10.30 4.48 -4.10
N TRP A 101 11.04 3.39 -3.92
CA TRP A 101 10.56 2.02 -4.06
C TRP A 101 10.40 1.39 -2.69
N ASP A 102 9.28 0.72 -2.47
CA ASP A 102 9.05 -0.08 -1.27
C ASP A 102 8.89 -1.57 -1.63
N TYR A 103 9.54 -2.40 -0.85
CA TYR A 103 9.46 -3.86 -0.95
C TYR A 103 9.13 -4.39 0.43
N THR A 104 8.03 -5.11 0.55
CA THR A 104 7.56 -5.62 1.83
C THR A 104 7.25 -7.09 1.71
N VAL A 105 7.65 -7.87 2.72
CA VAL A 105 7.19 -9.24 2.94
C VAL A 105 6.64 -9.37 4.34
N ASN A 106 5.56 -10.13 4.50
CA ASN A 106 4.93 -10.32 5.80
C ASN A 106 4.48 -11.76 6.01
N LEU A 107 4.45 -12.15 7.28
CA LEU A 107 3.88 -13.38 7.78
C LEU A 107 2.83 -13.03 8.82
N ASP A 108 1.58 -13.46 8.61
CA ASP A 108 0.47 -13.21 9.53
C ASP A 108 0.04 -14.52 10.14
N PHE A 109 0.00 -14.57 11.46
CA PHE A 109 -0.50 -15.70 12.22
C PHE A 109 -1.74 -15.32 13.01
N TRP A 110 -2.86 -15.98 12.73
CA TRP A 110 -4.14 -15.79 13.38
C TRP A 110 -4.29 -16.75 14.56
N GLN A 111 -4.13 -16.25 15.78
CA GLN A 111 -4.35 -17.01 16.99
C GLN A 111 -5.84 -17.40 17.14
N SER A 112 -6.71 -16.43 16.83
CA SER A 112 -8.17 -16.56 16.83
C SER A 112 -8.79 -15.63 15.79
N GLU A 113 -10.11 -15.61 15.67
CA GLU A 113 -10.83 -14.64 14.83
C GLU A 113 -10.66 -13.18 15.29
N PHE A 114 -10.24 -12.97 16.55
CA PHE A 114 -10.11 -11.65 17.17
C PHE A 114 -8.66 -11.20 17.28
N VAL A 115 -7.69 -12.10 17.13
CA VAL A 115 -6.27 -11.78 17.40
C VAL A 115 -5.40 -12.32 16.28
N PHE A 116 -4.56 -11.45 15.72
CA PHE A 116 -3.48 -11.88 14.85
C PHE A 116 -2.17 -11.18 15.19
N THR A 117 -1.07 -11.87 14.88
CA THR A 117 0.29 -11.34 14.93
C THR A 117 0.84 -11.27 13.51
N ARG A 118 1.44 -10.14 13.18
CA ARG A 118 2.16 -9.92 11.91
C ARG A 118 3.62 -9.67 12.20
N ILE A 119 4.49 -10.34 11.44
CA ILE A 119 5.90 -10.01 11.33
C ILE A 119 6.10 -9.52 9.90
N GLN A 120 6.65 -8.33 9.73
CA GLN A 120 6.83 -7.68 8.44
C GLN A 120 8.26 -7.16 8.34
N TYR A 121 8.92 -7.48 7.23
CA TYR A 121 10.16 -6.85 6.82
C TYR A 121 9.87 -5.92 5.64
N GLN A 122 10.41 -4.71 5.70
CA GLN A 122 10.26 -3.69 4.68
C GLN A 122 11.64 -3.14 4.32
N TYR A 123 11.89 -3.00 3.03
CA TYR A 123 13.04 -2.33 2.45
C TYR A 123 12.56 -1.18 1.57
N ASN A 124 13.07 0.03 1.82
CA ASN A 124 12.78 1.21 1.05
C ASN A 124 14.07 1.69 0.36
N SER A 125 14.06 1.71 -0.96
CA SER A 125 15.14 2.30 -1.76
C SER A 125 14.73 3.71 -2.19
N ARG A 126 15.53 4.70 -1.81
CA ARG A 126 15.19 6.10 -1.90
C ARG A 126 16.12 6.86 -2.84
N ASN A 127 15.53 7.53 -3.81
CA ASN A 127 16.19 8.55 -4.61
C ASN A 127 15.61 9.93 -4.24
N ILE A 128 15.80 10.31 -2.98
CA ILE A 128 15.24 11.53 -2.37
C ILE A 128 16.39 12.33 -1.78
N GLU A 129 16.49 13.60 -2.15
CA GLU A 129 17.48 14.51 -1.58
C GLU A 129 17.11 14.89 -0.14
N SER A 130 18.10 14.84 0.75
CA SER A 130 17.93 15.27 2.12
C SER A 130 17.70 16.79 2.18
N THR A 131 16.71 17.19 2.94
CA THR A 131 16.47 18.60 3.28
C THR A 131 17.25 19.05 4.52
N ASP A 132 17.94 18.13 5.19
CA ASP A 132 18.74 18.42 6.38
C ASP A 132 20.12 18.89 5.96
N PRO A 133 20.52 20.15 6.29
CA PRO A 133 21.86 20.65 5.99
C PRO A 133 23.00 19.87 6.65
N ALA A 134 22.72 19.13 7.72
CA ALA A 134 23.69 18.29 8.41
C ALA A 134 23.94 16.94 7.71
N LEU A 135 23.03 16.53 6.78
CA LEU A 135 23.11 15.30 6.03
C LEU A 135 22.91 15.58 4.53
N PRO A 136 23.84 16.28 3.88
CA PRO A 136 23.71 16.61 2.47
C PRO A 136 23.82 15.35 1.60
N GLY A 137 23.00 15.25 0.58
CA GLY A 137 22.97 14.14 -0.37
C GLY A 137 21.66 13.38 -0.38
N LEU A 138 21.68 12.20 -0.97
CA LEU A 138 20.50 11.33 -1.01
C LEU A 138 20.23 10.71 0.37
N LEU A 139 18.96 10.59 0.72
CA LEU A 139 18.55 9.82 1.90
C LEU A 139 19.00 8.36 1.73
N PRO A 140 19.53 7.73 2.80
CA PRO A 140 19.92 6.33 2.74
C PRO A 140 18.69 5.43 2.55
N ASP A 141 18.93 4.27 1.95
CA ASP A 141 17.96 3.20 1.95
C ASP A 141 17.61 2.79 3.38
N ASP A 142 16.39 2.34 3.60
CA ASP A 142 15.88 2.00 4.92
C ASP A 142 15.43 0.54 5.00
N HIS A 143 15.75 -0.09 6.12
CA HIS A 143 15.37 -1.45 6.46
C HIS A 143 14.59 -1.46 7.77
N SER A 144 13.38 -1.98 7.74
CA SER A 144 12.50 -2.01 8.91
C SER A 144 11.99 -3.42 9.19
N LEU A 145 12.07 -3.84 10.44
CA LEU A 145 11.42 -5.04 10.95
C LEU A 145 10.29 -4.63 11.89
N ILE A 146 9.05 -4.97 11.53
CA ILE A 146 7.86 -4.57 12.26
C ILE A 146 7.18 -5.81 12.82
N VAL A 147 6.92 -5.80 14.12
CA VAL A 147 6.08 -6.79 14.80
C VAL A 147 4.82 -6.11 15.28
N GLN A 148 3.68 -6.60 14.84
CA GLN A 148 2.37 -6.05 15.15
C GLN A 148 1.48 -7.14 15.76
N VAL A 149 0.82 -6.81 16.87
CA VAL A 149 -0.25 -7.62 17.44
C VAL A 149 -1.52 -6.79 17.35
N CYS A 150 -2.53 -7.33 16.70
CA CYS A 150 -3.85 -6.72 16.59
C CYS A 150 -4.88 -7.58 17.30
N TRP A 151 -5.74 -6.93 18.04
CA TRP A 151 -6.95 -7.55 18.58
C TRP A 151 -8.17 -6.68 18.24
N ALA A 152 -9.27 -7.32 17.92
CA ALA A 152 -10.54 -6.66 17.63
C ALA A 152 -11.55 -7.01 18.73
N MET A 153 -12.24 -6.00 19.24
CA MET A 153 -13.33 -6.16 20.20
C MET A 153 -14.62 -5.69 19.54
N GLY A 154 -15.63 -6.56 19.48
CA GLY A 154 -16.94 -6.20 18.94
C GLY A 154 -17.60 -7.33 18.15
N PRO A 155 -18.88 -7.17 17.77
CA PRO A 155 -19.57 -8.14 16.93
C PRO A 155 -18.99 -8.11 15.53
N HIS A 156 -18.39 -9.21 15.11
CA HIS A 156 -17.88 -9.39 13.75
C HIS A 156 -18.86 -10.20 12.91
N LYS A 157 -18.98 -9.84 11.62
CA LYS A 157 -19.50 -10.80 10.64
C LYS A 157 -18.56 -12.00 10.63
N HIS A 158 -19.09 -13.18 10.83
CA HIS A 158 -18.34 -14.42 10.70
C HIS A 158 -17.78 -14.52 9.28
N GLU A 159 -16.51 -14.18 9.10
CA GLU A 159 -15.77 -14.64 7.94
C GLU A 159 -15.38 -16.10 8.20
N ALA A 160 -15.69 -16.98 7.25
CA ALA A 160 -15.31 -18.38 7.34
C ALA A 160 -13.78 -18.50 7.33
N TYR A 161 -13.22 -18.90 8.45
CA TYR A 161 -11.80 -19.22 8.62
C TYR A 161 -11.49 -20.62 8.11
#